data_a3550c6398685199a6d66bb27a4d1642
#
_entry.id   a3550c6398685199a6d66bb27a4d1642
#
_cell.length_a   1.000
_cell.length_b   1.000
_cell.length_c   1.000
_cell.angle_alpha   90.00
_cell.angle_beta   90.00
_cell.angle_gamma   90.00
#
_symmetry.space_group_name_H-M   'P 1'
#
loop_
_entity.id
_entity.type
_entity.pdbx_description
1 polymer ?
#
loop_
_entity_poly.entity_id
_entity_poly.type
_entity_poly.pdbx_seq_one_letter_code
_entity_poly.pdbx_strand_id
1 'polypeptide(L)'
;MPLDNGIAPGRVWGRFDDLRAGTALACPTPDRVLVANRVRDVVDVLDQVQRATDAGRWAFGYLAYEAGAGLDPNLAVHPHPAGGMPLAWFGICDEPVPVPAVSDNDRAGPYRADWYPTWTPAGHADQVGRIRDHIAAGDTFQCNLTVRMHGRVSGDTRALYRDLVLRQRGAHNAYLDMGRYVIASASPELFFERRGDHILLRPMKGTSRRGRDPGEDSRLADELRSSPKERAENVMIVDLMRNDVGRVARTGTVRVPGLLAVERYETVLQMTSDVTAQLRPDVGLTDLFRALFPCGSVTGTPKTRSMQIIRSIEPEPRGVYCGAVGLIGPPQAPIRARFNVAIRTAVIDTYTGQSVYGVGGGITWQSQAAAEHAEVLAKTAVLRAGDHDTEPPGEMASGSGCGVGGSGCGIGNLDLIAAAGSGAHLVPVR
;
A
#
# COMPACT_ATOMS: atom_id res chain seq x y z
N MET A 1 11.50 0.74 -24.38
CA MET A 1 12.53 1.72 -23.94
C MET A 1 13.04 1.30 -22.57
N PRO A 2 14.30 1.60 -22.17
CA PRO A 2 14.73 1.33 -20.79
C PRO A 2 13.95 2.17 -19.80
N LEU A 3 13.65 1.61 -18.62
CA LEU A 3 12.89 2.29 -17.56
C LEU A 3 13.62 3.51 -16.95
N ASP A 4 14.90 3.66 -17.23
CA ASP A 4 15.77 4.68 -16.63
C ASP A 4 15.91 5.98 -17.44
N ASN A 5 15.27 6.08 -18.61
CA ASN A 5 15.35 7.24 -19.50
C ASN A 5 16.77 7.84 -19.67
N GLY A 6 17.80 7.01 -19.65
CA GLY A 6 19.20 7.43 -19.79
C GLY A 6 19.87 7.89 -18.48
N ILE A 7 19.24 7.72 -17.32
CA ILE A 7 19.89 7.97 -16.03
C ILE A 7 20.90 6.86 -15.77
N ALA A 8 22.16 7.24 -15.53
CA ALA A 8 23.24 6.28 -15.30
C ALA A 8 22.96 5.44 -14.03
N PRO A 9 23.31 4.13 -14.02
CA PRO A 9 23.18 3.28 -12.85
C PRO A 9 23.86 3.87 -11.62
N GLY A 10 23.20 3.77 -10.44
CA GLY A 10 23.74 4.26 -9.17
C GLY A 10 23.48 5.74 -8.86
N ARG A 11 22.75 6.46 -9.69
CA ARG A 11 22.28 7.81 -9.36
C ARG A 11 20.94 7.75 -8.62
N VAL A 12 20.82 8.57 -7.58
CA VAL A 12 19.57 8.80 -6.85
C VAL A 12 18.53 9.46 -7.76
N TRP A 13 17.34 8.91 -7.86
CA TRP A 13 16.25 9.42 -8.70
C TRP A 13 14.90 8.90 -8.26
N GLY A 14 13.82 9.45 -8.82
CA GLY A 14 12.45 9.01 -8.54
C GLY A 14 11.61 8.90 -9.80
N ARG A 15 10.58 8.06 -9.77
CA ARG A 15 9.60 7.90 -10.84
C ARG A 15 8.21 7.73 -10.24
N PHE A 16 7.23 8.36 -10.86
CA PHE A 16 5.82 8.28 -10.48
C PHE A 16 4.98 7.94 -11.70
N ASP A 17 4.28 6.80 -11.67
CA ASP A 17 3.48 6.31 -12.78
C ASP A 17 1.99 6.32 -12.45
N ASP A 18 1.19 6.87 -13.36
CA ASP A 18 -0.26 6.73 -13.40
C ASP A 18 -0.63 5.86 -14.60
N LEU A 19 -0.84 4.55 -14.37
CA LEU A 19 -1.17 3.62 -15.46
C LEU A 19 -2.59 3.80 -15.98
N ARG A 20 -3.47 4.43 -15.19
CA ARG A 20 -4.85 4.73 -15.63
C ARG A 20 -4.88 5.89 -16.62
N ALA A 21 -4.02 6.88 -16.39
CA ALA A 21 -3.86 8.01 -17.30
C ALA A 21 -2.83 7.74 -18.41
N GLY A 22 -2.05 6.66 -18.31
CA GLY A 22 -0.97 6.35 -19.26
C GLY A 22 0.19 7.33 -19.19
N THR A 23 0.40 7.99 -18.04
CA THR A 23 1.40 9.05 -17.87
C THR A 23 2.37 8.72 -16.74
N ALA A 24 3.60 9.22 -16.84
CA ALA A 24 4.56 9.15 -15.73
C ALA A 24 5.44 10.40 -15.69
N LEU A 25 6.02 10.63 -14.52
CA LEU A 25 7.01 11.68 -14.25
C LEU A 25 8.31 11.03 -13.75
N ALA A 26 9.44 11.43 -14.30
CA ALA A 26 10.76 11.07 -13.81
C ALA A 26 11.38 12.30 -13.11
N CYS A 27 11.71 12.15 -11.83
CA CYS A 27 12.43 13.14 -11.06
C CYS A 27 13.93 12.99 -11.33
N PRO A 28 14.63 14.06 -11.70
CA PRO A 28 16.07 14.01 -11.94
C PRO A 28 16.84 13.75 -10.63
N THR A 29 18.14 13.48 -10.77
CA THR A 29 19.04 13.35 -9.62
C THR A 29 18.95 14.60 -8.74
N PRO A 30 18.64 14.46 -7.44
CA PRO A 30 18.55 15.60 -6.55
C PRO A 30 19.91 16.23 -6.32
N ASP A 31 19.94 17.54 -6.25
CA ASP A 31 21.16 18.30 -5.88
C ASP A 31 21.32 18.40 -4.35
N ARG A 32 20.24 18.16 -3.61
CA ARG A 32 20.24 18.12 -2.15
C ARG A 32 19.28 17.06 -1.64
N VAL A 33 19.71 16.34 -0.59
CA VAL A 33 18.90 15.35 0.11
C VAL A 33 18.67 15.81 1.54
N LEU A 34 17.41 15.74 1.98
CA LEU A 34 16.97 16.07 3.35
C LEU A 34 16.53 14.77 4.04
N VAL A 35 17.08 14.50 5.23
CA VAL A 35 16.90 13.22 5.91
C VAL A 35 16.56 13.43 7.38
N ALA A 36 15.52 12.76 7.88
CA ALA A 36 15.22 12.64 9.29
C ALA A 36 15.53 11.22 9.78
N ASN A 37 16.56 11.06 10.56
CA ASN A 37 16.91 9.80 11.22
C ASN A 37 16.32 9.70 12.63
N ARG A 38 15.77 10.77 13.16
CA ARG A 38 15.20 10.85 14.51
C ARG A 38 13.83 11.50 14.44
N VAL A 39 12.94 11.09 15.32
CA VAL A 39 11.58 11.62 15.45
C VAL A 39 11.55 13.16 15.51
N ARG A 40 12.45 13.77 16.27
CA ARG A 40 12.54 15.23 16.44
C ARG A 40 12.96 16.00 15.18
N ASP A 41 13.58 15.32 14.21
CA ASP A 41 14.09 15.94 12.98
C ASP A 41 13.02 15.97 11.86
N VAL A 42 11.89 15.28 12.04
CA VAL A 42 10.85 15.12 11.00
C VAL A 42 10.24 16.44 10.57
N VAL A 43 9.87 17.28 11.55
CA VAL A 43 9.25 18.58 11.27
C VAL A 43 10.23 19.51 10.54
N ASP A 44 11.48 19.58 11.02
CA ASP A 44 12.51 20.42 10.39
C ASP A 44 12.78 20.00 8.92
N VAL A 45 12.78 18.70 8.63
CA VAL A 45 12.89 18.19 7.25
C VAL A 45 11.70 18.64 6.40
N LEU A 46 10.47 18.51 6.87
CA LEU A 46 9.28 18.96 6.14
C LEU A 46 9.29 20.47 5.89
N ASP A 47 9.70 21.26 6.88
CA ASP A 47 9.82 22.71 6.76
C ASP A 47 10.92 23.11 5.77
N GLN A 48 12.04 22.37 5.70
CA GLN A 48 13.07 22.56 4.70
C GLN A 48 12.57 22.20 3.29
N VAL A 49 11.81 21.12 3.14
CA VAL A 49 11.15 20.74 1.88
C VAL A 49 10.19 21.84 1.43
N GLN A 50 9.36 22.36 2.35
CA GLN A 50 8.44 23.47 2.07
C GLN A 50 9.20 24.69 1.55
N ARG A 51 10.24 25.13 2.27
CA ARG A 51 11.06 26.29 1.85
C ARG A 51 11.69 26.09 0.47
N ALA A 52 12.22 24.89 0.17
CA ALA A 52 12.82 24.60 -1.13
C ALA A 52 11.78 24.65 -2.25
N THR A 53 10.60 24.10 -2.01
CA THR A 53 9.54 24.08 -3.03
C THR A 53 8.88 25.45 -3.20
N ASP A 54 8.77 26.26 -2.15
CA ASP A 54 8.32 27.66 -2.25
C ASP A 54 9.31 28.53 -3.03
N ALA A 55 10.60 28.18 -3.01
CA ALA A 55 11.65 28.79 -3.81
C ALA A 55 11.71 28.29 -5.27
N GLY A 56 10.70 27.54 -5.73
CA GLY A 56 10.60 27.10 -7.13
C GLY A 56 11.18 25.72 -7.43
N ARG A 57 11.68 24.98 -6.41
CA ARG A 57 12.21 23.62 -6.59
C ARG A 57 11.10 22.58 -6.51
N TRP A 58 11.42 21.37 -6.94
CA TRP A 58 10.61 20.19 -6.72
C TRP A 58 11.23 19.30 -5.65
N ALA A 59 10.41 18.48 -5.01
CA ALA A 59 10.85 17.47 -4.06
C ALA A 59 10.12 16.16 -4.29
N PHE A 60 10.83 15.03 -4.13
CA PHE A 60 10.25 13.70 -4.10
C PHE A 60 10.81 12.90 -2.94
N GLY A 61 10.00 12.01 -2.37
CA GLY A 61 10.46 11.28 -1.21
C GLY A 61 9.36 10.52 -0.49
N TYR A 62 9.63 10.22 0.79
CA TYR A 62 8.69 9.49 1.62
C TYR A 62 8.77 9.91 3.09
N LEU A 63 7.67 9.58 3.81
CA LEU A 63 7.63 9.49 5.26
C LEU A 63 7.34 8.06 5.68
N ALA A 64 8.14 7.48 6.59
CA ALA A 64 7.85 6.21 7.24
C ALA A 64 6.69 6.37 8.24
N TYR A 65 5.97 5.29 8.52
CA TYR A 65 4.85 5.29 9.47
C TYR A 65 5.26 5.86 10.85
N GLU A 66 6.45 5.51 11.33
CA GLU A 66 6.98 5.96 12.61
C GLU A 66 7.30 7.47 12.65
N ALA A 67 7.39 8.14 11.51
CA ALA A 67 7.53 9.59 11.44
C ALA A 67 6.31 10.32 12.08
N GLY A 68 5.18 9.63 12.19
CA GLY A 68 3.99 10.14 12.85
C GLY A 68 4.23 10.66 14.28
N ALA A 69 5.10 10.01 15.04
CA ALA A 69 5.46 10.48 16.39
C ALA A 69 6.21 11.82 16.42
N GLY A 70 6.84 12.22 15.30
CA GLY A 70 7.45 13.54 15.14
C GLY A 70 6.44 14.64 14.79
N LEU A 71 5.28 14.24 14.28
CA LEU A 71 4.20 15.15 13.91
C LEU A 71 3.20 15.35 15.06
N ASP A 72 2.92 14.28 15.80
CA ASP A 72 2.08 14.30 17.01
C ASP A 72 2.67 13.32 18.05
N PRO A 73 3.13 13.81 19.21
CA PRO A 73 3.75 12.98 20.25
C PRO A 73 2.77 11.98 20.91
N ASN A 74 1.46 12.15 20.71
CA ASN A 74 0.45 11.21 21.21
C ASN A 74 0.30 9.96 20.35
N LEU A 75 0.89 9.93 19.15
CA LEU A 75 0.86 8.77 18.26
C LEU A 75 1.88 7.73 18.71
N ALA A 76 1.38 6.60 19.20
CA ALA A 76 2.22 5.50 19.64
C ALA A 76 2.77 4.71 18.44
N VAL A 77 4.10 4.63 18.34
CA VAL A 77 4.81 3.88 17.30
C VAL A 77 5.94 3.07 17.92
N HIS A 78 6.46 2.09 17.18
CA HIS A 78 7.68 1.40 17.58
C HIS A 78 8.91 2.33 17.54
N PRO A 79 9.92 2.10 18.40
CA PRO A 79 11.20 2.80 18.30
C PRO A 79 11.81 2.61 16.91
N HIS A 80 12.38 3.67 16.37
CA HIS A 80 13.09 3.60 15.11
C HIS A 80 14.43 2.88 15.29
N PRO A 81 14.74 1.82 14.52
CA PRO A 81 16.00 1.08 14.63
C PRO A 81 17.20 1.99 14.30
N ALA A 82 18.24 1.94 15.15
CA ALA A 82 19.49 2.65 14.86
C ALA A 82 20.13 2.11 13.58
N GLY A 83 20.55 3.01 12.68
CA GLY A 83 21.15 2.64 11.39
C GLY A 83 20.18 2.04 10.36
N GLY A 84 18.88 2.02 10.67
CA GLY A 84 17.82 1.65 9.74
C GLY A 84 17.57 2.70 8.67
N MET A 85 16.59 2.42 7.82
CA MET A 85 16.11 3.33 6.79
C MET A 85 15.53 4.60 7.44
N PRO A 86 15.81 5.82 6.95
CA PRO A 86 15.34 7.06 7.56
C PRO A 86 13.84 7.12 7.82
N LEU A 87 13.40 7.91 8.81
CA LEU A 87 11.99 8.22 9.07
C LEU A 87 11.38 9.10 7.97
N ALA A 88 12.18 10.01 7.41
CA ALA A 88 11.82 10.79 6.23
C ALA A 88 13.05 10.98 5.36
N TRP A 89 12.83 10.94 4.05
CA TRP A 89 13.86 11.20 3.05
C TRP A 89 13.23 11.94 1.88
N PHE A 90 13.83 13.08 1.50
CA PHE A 90 13.38 13.89 0.37
C PHE A 90 14.58 14.35 -0.47
N GLY A 91 14.55 14.05 -1.77
CA GLY A 91 15.43 14.62 -2.77
C GLY A 91 14.84 15.93 -3.29
N ILE A 92 15.64 17.01 -3.25
CA ILE A 92 15.32 18.30 -3.86
C ILE A 92 15.93 18.35 -5.25
N CYS A 93 15.11 18.62 -6.26
CA CYS A 93 15.52 18.52 -7.67
C CYS A 93 14.87 19.64 -8.51
N ASP A 94 15.25 19.67 -9.78
CA ASP A 94 14.55 20.45 -10.80
C ASP A 94 13.20 19.82 -11.15
N GLU A 95 12.45 20.45 -12.05
CA GLU A 95 11.16 19.98 -12.48
C GLU A 95 11.24 18.55 -13.05
N PRO A 96 10.36 17.63 -12.60
CA PRO A 96 10.25 16.31 -13.16
C PRO A 96 9.88 16.34 -14.63
N VAL A 97 10.46 15.45 -15.42
CA VAL A 97 10.16 15.36 -16.85
C VAL A 97 9.07 14.33 -17.12
N PRO A 98 8.11 14.62 -18.01
CA PRO A 98 7.16 13.63 -18.47
C PRO A 98 7.87 12.49 -19.23
N VAL A 99 7.50 11.26 -18.90
CA VAL A 99 8.03 10.05 -19.54
C VAL A 99 6.89 9.08 -19.84
N PRO A 100 7.06 8.12 -20.75
CA PRO A 100 6.06 7.07 -20.94
C PRO A 100 5.82 6.30 -19.65
N ALA A 101 4.55 5.97 -19.35
CA ALA A 101 4.23 5.10 -18.24
C ALA A 101 4.82 3.69 -18.46
N VAL A 102 5.08 2.98 -17.35
CA VAL A 102 5.54 1.59 -17.39
C VAL A 102 4.60 0.73 -18.23
N SER A 103 5.16 -0.10 -19.09
CA SER A 103 4.44 -0.98 -20.02
C SER A 103 5.06 -2.38 -20.09
N ASP A 104 4.29 -3.33 -20.64
CA ASP A 104 4.76 -4.71 -20.88
C ASP A 104 5.94 -4.77 -21.87
N ASN A 105 6.10 -3.74 -22.72
CA ASN A 105 7.18 -3.64 -23.71
C ASN A 105 8.49 -3.06 -23.14
N ASP A 106 8.49 -2.63 -21.87
CA ASP A 106 9.69 -2.06 -21.28
C ASP A 106 10.74 -3.14 -21.03
N ARG A 107 11.94 -2.88 -21.54
CA ARG A 107 13.08 -3.75 -21.28
C ARG A 107 13.61 -3.49 -19.88
N ALA A 108 13.67 -4.54 -19.09
CA ALA A 108 14.29 -4.54 -17.76
C ALA A 108 15.24 -5.74 -17.65
N GLY A 109 16.24 -5.61 -16.81
CA GLY A 109 17.17 -6.68 -16.52
C GLY A 109 16.51 -7.83 -15.73
N PRO A 110 17.17 -8.97 -15.61
CA PRO A 110 16.66 -10.05 -14.77
C PRO A 110 16.76 -9.67 -13.28
N TYR A 111 15.80 -10.15 -12.50
CA TYR A 111 15.86 -10.10 -11.05
C TYR A 111 15.39 -11.43 -10.45
N ARG A 112 15.76 -11.67 -9.20
CA ARG A 112 15.25 -12.75 -8.37
C ARG A 112 14.73 -12.19 -7.08
N ALA A 113 13.57 -12.66 -6.63
CA ALA A 113 12.93 -12.23 -5.40
C ALA A 113 12.34 -13.44 -4.67
N ASP A 114 12.91 -13.76 -3.52
CA ASP A 114 12.43 -14.84 -2.66
C ASP A 114 11.74 -14.21 -1.44
N TRP A 115 10.46 -14.53 -1.20
CA TRP A 115 9.65 -13.95 -0.14
C TRP A 115 9.11 -15.02 0.80
N TYR A 116 9.17 -14.77 2.11
CA TYR A 116 8.62 -15.65 3.14
C TYR A 116 7.87 -14.86 4.21
N PRO A 117 6.74 -15.39 4.72
CA PRO A 117 5.97 -14.73 5.76
C PRO A 117 6.68 -14.81 7.11
N THR A 118 6.55 -13.74 7.93
CA THR A 118 7.07 -13.72 9.31
C THR A 118 6.01 -14.14 10.35
N TRP A 119 4.84 -14.55 9.90
CA TRP A 119 3.72 -14.93 10.75
C TRP A 119 3.24 -16.36 10.45
N THR A 120 2.53 -16.94 11.42
CA THR A 120 1.78 -18.19 11.25
C THR A 120 0.27 -17.91 11.21
N PRO A 121 -0.55 -18.82 10.62
CA PRO A 121 -2.01 -18.69 10.67
C PRO A 121 -2.57 -18.54 12.08
N ALA A 122 -2.03 -19.33 13.04
CA ALA A 122 -2.44 -19.29 14.45
C ALA A 122 -2.06 -17.95 15.11
N GLY A 123 -0.84 -17.46 14.90
CA GLY A 123 -0.41 -16.16 15.41
C GLY A 123 -1.23 -15.00 14.84
N HIS A 124 -1.57 -15.04 13.55
CA HIS A 124 -2.45 -14.04 12.95
C HIS A 124 -3.86 -14.11 13.56
N ALA A 125 -4.40 -15.30 13.78
CA ALA A 125 -5.71 -15.48 14.40
C ALA A 125 -5.75 -14.95 15.84
N ASP A 126 -4.70 -15.16 16.63
CA ASP A 126 -4.54 -14.56 17.97
C ASP A 126 -4.57 -13.03 17.91
N GLN A 127 -3.80 -12.43 17.00
CA GLN A 127 -3.77 -10.98 16.81
C GLN A 127 -5.14 -10.41 16.43
N VAL A 128 -5.87 -11.08 15.52
CA VAL A 128 -7.26 -10.71 15.18
C VAL A 128 -8.16 -10.80 16.40
N GLY A 129 -8.05 -11.85 17.21
CA GLY A 129 -8.78 -12.04 18.47
C GLY A 129 -8.56 -10.87 19.42
N ARG A 130 -7.30 -10.53 19.70
CA ARG A 130 -6.92 -9.41 20.57
C ARG A 130 -7.47 -8.07 20.11
N ILE A 131 -7.47 -7.79 18.80
CA ILE A 131 -8.09 -6.56 18.27
C ILE A 131 -9.59 -6.58 18.51
N ARG A 132 -10.27 -7.71 18.29
CA ARG A 132 -11.71 -7.83 18.54
C ARG A 132 -12.05 -7.64 20.01
N ASP A 133 -11.19 -8.09 20.93
CA ASP A 133 -11.36 -7.84 22.38
C ASP A 133 -11.30 -6.33 22.68
N HIS A 134 -10.39 -5.58 22.06
CA HIS A 134 -10.35 -4.13 22.16
C HIS A 134 -11.60 -3.45 21.56
N ILE A 135 -12.13 -3.99 20.45
CA ILE A 135 -13.40 -3.49 19.88
C ILE A 135 -14.56 -3.77 20.83
N ALA A 136 -14.65 -4.97 21.41
CA ALA A 136 -15.68 -5.33 22.39
C ALA A 136 -15.61 -4.46 23.65
N ALA A 137 -14.42 -4.06 24.08
CA ALA A 137 -14.21 -3.15 25.21
C ALA A 137 -14.54 -1.68 24.87
N GLY A 138 -14.85 -1.35 23.61
CA GLY A 138 -15.14 0.01 23.16
C GLY A 138 -13.90 0.88 22.94
N ASP A 139 -12.71 0.30 22.92
CA ASP A 139 -11.44 1.00 22.72
C ASP A 139 -11.29 1.57 21.30
N THR A 140 -11.80 0.84 20.32
CA THR A 140 -11.71 1.19 18.89
C THR A 140 -12.87 0.60 18.11
N PHE A 141 -13.26 1.21 16.99
CA PHE A 141 -14.29 0.67 16.09
C PHE A 141 -13.68 -0.23 15.02
N GLN A 142 -12.46 0.10 14.60
CA GLN A 142 -11.66 -0.62 13.62
C GLN A 142 -10.19 -0.41 13.93
N CYS A 143 -9.38 -1.46 13.74
CA CYS A 143 -7.92 -1.39 13.84
C CYS A 143 -7.27 -2.13 12.68
N ASN A 144 -6.33 -1.50 11.99
CA ASN A 144 -5.64 -2.12 10.86
C ASN A 144 -4.50 -3.01 11.37
N LEU A 145 -4.64 -4.33 11.20
CA LEU A 145 -3.60 -5.31 11.53
C LEU A 145 -2.68 -5.52 10.33
N THR A 146 -1.37 -5.51 10.59
CA THR A 146 -0.37 -5.75 9.54
C THR A 146 0.61 -6.84 9.93
N VAL A 147 1.08 -7.55 8.92
CA VAL A 147 2.12 -8.56 8.99
C VAL A 147 3.13 -8.32 7.85
N ARG A 148 4.28 -9.00 7.91
CA ARG A 148 5.35 -8.76 6.94
C ARG A 148 5.74 -10.01 6.18
N MET A 149 6.04 -9.81 4.91
CA MET A 149 6.89 -10.68 4.14
C MET A 149 8.32 -10.14 4.23
N HIS A 150 9.24 -10.95 4.70
CA HIS A 150 10.66 -10.69 4.52
C HIS A 150 11.13 -11.40 3.26
N GLY A 151 12.21 -10.93 2.69
CA GLY A 151 12.70 -11.53 1.44
C GLY A 151 14.12 -11.14 1.13
N ARG A 152 14.57 -11.70 0.02
CA ARG A 152 15.84 -11.33 -0.59
C ARG A 152 15.62 -11.04 -2.07
N VAL A 153 15.97 -9.82 -2.47
CA VAL A 153 15.89 -9.37 -3.86
C VAL A 153 17.30 -9.12 -4.40
N SER A 154 17.59 -9.60 -5.59
CA SER A 154 18.84 -9.38 -6.31
C SER A 154 18.56 -9.10 -7.80
N GLY A 155 19.49 -8.42 -8.47
CA GLY A 155 19.32 -8.02 -9.86
C GLY A 155 18.64 -6.68 -10.04
N ASP A 156 17.88 -6.51 -11.12
CA ASP A 156 17.28 -5.22 -11.49
C ASP A 156 15.99 -4.92 -10.69
N THR A 157 16.10 -4.04 -9.71
CA THR A 157 14.94 -3.62 -8.89
C THR A 157 13.87 -2.85 -9.69
N ARG A 158 14.22 -2.29 -10.87
CA ARG A 158 13.27 -1.64 -11.78
C ARG A 158 12.39 -2.69 -12.46
N ALA A 159 12.92 -3.87 -12.72
CA ALA A 159 12.14 -5.00 -13.22
C ALA A 159 11.11 -5.46 -12.19
N LEU A 160 11.52 -5.59 -10.93
CA LEU A 160 10.58 -5.87 -9.84
C LEU A 160 9.48 -4.79 -9.75
N TYR A 161 9.85 -3.51 -9.80
CA TYR A 161 8.88 -2.42 -9.81
C TYR A 161 7.90 -2.52 -10.99
N ARG A 162 8.42 -2.71 -12.22
CA ARG A 162 7.60 -2.90 -13.42
C ARG A 162 6.56 -4.00 -13.21
N ASP A 163 6.98 -5.15 -12.73
CA ASP A 163 6.10 -6.31 -12.57
C ASP A 163 5.03 -6.07 -11.49
N LEU A 164 5.39 -5.42 -10.37
CA LEU A 164 4.44 -5.02 -9.33
C LEU A 164 3.38 -4.06 -9.90
N VAL A 165 3.82 -3.03 -10.62
CA VAL A 165 2.96 -1.97 -11.16
C VAL A 165 2.03 -2.51 -12.25
N LEU A 166 2.53 -3.34 -13.16
CA LEU A 166 1.73 -3.94 -14.23
C LEU A 166 0.65 -4.90 -13.70
N ARG A 167 0.89 -5.54 -12.56
CA ARG A 167 -0.13 -6.38 -11.92
C ARG A 167 -1.19 -5.58 -11.17
N GLN A 168 -0.83 -4.43 -10.61
CA GLN A 168 -1.78 -3.57 -9.91
C GLN A 168 -2.51 -2.61 -10.85
N ARG A 169 -1.85 -2.12 -11.90
CA ARG A 169 -2.35 -1.14 -12.88
C ARG A 169 -3.03 0.07 -12.24
N GLY A 170 -2.46 0.50 -11.09
CA GLY A 170 -2.95 1.63 -10.31
C GLY A 170 -2.50 2.99 -10.83
N ALA A 171 -3.02 4.06 -10.21
CA ALA A 171 -2.71 5.45 -10.56
C ALA A 171 -1.61 6.08 -9.68
N HIS A 172 -1.20 5.42 -8.58
CA HIS A 172 -0.36 6.06 -7.56
C HIS A 172 0.94 5.28 -7.33
N ASN A 173 1.56 4.82 -8.43
CA ASN A 173 2.78 4.05 -8.35
C ASN A 173 4.00 4.97 -8.19
N ALA A 174 5.01 4.49 -7.47
CA ALA A 174 6.25 5.22 -7.25
C ALA A 174 7.46 4.29 -7.16
N TYR A 175 8.55 4.69 -7.79
CA TYR A 175 9.87 4.06 -7.64
C TYR A 175 10.85 5.11 -7.14
N LEU A 176 11.49 4.87 -6.01
CA LEU A 176 12.53 5.73 -5.48
C LEU A 176 13.82 4.91 -5.34
N ASP A 177 14.86 5.33 -6.04
CA ASP A 177 16.22 4.84 -5.86
C ASP A 177 17.01 5.86 -5.06
N MET A 178 17.39 5.50 -3.84
CA MET A 178 18.12 6.35 -2.89
C MET A 178 19.59 5.90 -2.76
N GLY A 179 20.07 5.13 -3.72
CA GLY A 179 21.37 4.50 -3.72
C GLY A 179 21.37 3.17 -2.97
N ARG A 180 21.49 3.19 -1.63
CA ARG A 180 21.42 1.95 -0.83
C ARG A 180 20.02 1.34 -0.78
N TYR A 181 19.00 2.16 -0.64
CA TYR A 181 17.63 1.68 -0.50
C TYR A 181 16.80 2.01 -1.73
N VAL A 182 15.97 1.06 -2.11
CA VAL A 182 14.96 1.23 -3.17
C VAL A 182 13.58 1.04 -2.57
N ILE A 183 12.65 1.92 -2.94
CA ILE A 183 11.22 1.76 -2.70
C ILE A 183 10.53 1.49 -4.03
N ALA A 184 9.89 0.32 -4.14
CA ALA A 184 9.07 -0.08 -5.28
C ALA A 184 7.60 -0.14 -4.82
N SER A 185 6.84 0.92 -5.06
CA SER A 185 5.47 1.10 -4.59
C SER A 185 4.48 0.99 -5.74
N ALA A 186 3.65 -0.05 -5.74
CA ALA A 186 2.50 -0.21 -6.63
C ALA A 186 1.20 0.14 -5.90
N SER A 187 1.16 1.30 -5.25
CA SER A 187 0.04 1.69 -4.40
C SER A 187 -1.23 1.96 -5.21
N PRO A 188 -2.36 1.37 -4.82
CA PRO A 188 -3.65 1.72 -5.40
C PRO A 188 -4.27 2.99 -4.79
N GLU A 189 -3.79 3.45 -3.62
CA GLU A 189 -4.51 4.41 -2.78
C GLU A 189 -3.85 5.79 -2.77
N LEU A 190 -4.63 6.82 -3.10
CA LEU A 190 -4.25 8.21 -2.92
C LEU A 190 -4.37 8.59 -1.44
N PHE A 191 -3.26 8.98 -0.83
CA PHE A 191 -3.28 9.56 0.52
C PHE A 191 -3.88 10.97 0.47
N PHE A 192 -3.25 11.87 -0.27
CA PHE A 192 -3.83 13.16 -0.63
C PHE A 192 -3.20 13.75 -1.90
N GLU A 193 -3.97 14.62 -2.56
CA GLU A 193 -3.49 15.50 -3.62
C GLU A 193 -3.89 16.94 -3.29
N ARG A 194 -2.93 17.87 -3.41
CA ARG A 194 -3.15 19.30 -3.27
C ARG A 194 -2.96 20.00 -4.61
N ARG A 195 -3.95 20.78 -5.03
CA ARG A 195 -3.90 21.68 -6.19
C ARG A 195 -4.26 23.09 -5.73
N GLY A 196 -3.28 23.98 -5.69
CA GLY A 196 -3.48 25.31 -5.09
C GLY A 196 -3.92 25.22 -3.63
N ASP A 197 -5.10 25.70 -3.31
CA ASP A 197 -5.75 25.62 -2.00
C ASP A 197 -6.74 24.45 -1.87
N HIS A 198 -6.96 23.67 -2.93
CA HIS A 198 -7.83 22.49 -2.88
C HIS A 198 -7.07 21.24 -2.50
N ILE A 199 -7.67 20.42 -1.66
CA ILE A 199 -7.16 19.11 -1.28
C ILE A 199 -8.21 18.02 -1.58
N LEU A 200 -7.71 16.87 -2.07
CA LEU A 200 -8.47 15.65 -2.31
C LEU A 200 -7.83 14.51 -1.53
N LEU A 201 -8.60 13.75 -0.78
CA LEU A 201 -8.27 12.45 -0.20
C LEU A 201 -9.18 11.42 -0.83
N ARG A 202 -8.66 10.20 -1.13
CA ARG A 202 -9.47 9.16 -1.78
C ARG A 202 -9.26 7.81 -1.10
N PRO A 203 -9.93 7.57 0.04
CA PRO A 203 -9.93 6.26 0.69
C PRO A 203 -10.57 5.18 -0.18
N MET A 204 -10.05 3.97 -0.02
CA MET A 204 -10.52 2.77 -0.72
C MET A 204 -10.89 1.71 0.32
N LYS A 205 -12.16 1.31 0.35
CA LYS A 205 -12.67 0.20 1.17
C LYS A 205 -13.73 -0.54 0.39
N GLY A 206 -13.69 -1.86 0.45
CA GLY A 206 -14.56 -2.72 -0.32
C GLY A 206 -13.97 -3.09 -1.67
N THR A 207 -13.73 -4.39 -1.85
CA THR A 207 -13.15 -4.94 -3.09
C THR A 207 -13.97 -6.15 -3.53
N SER A 208 -14.23 -6.26 -4.82
CA SER A 208 -14.82 -7.45 -5.43
C SER A 208 -14.00 -7.86 -6.66
N ARG A 209 -14.09 -9.15 -7.02
CA ARG A 209 -13.51 -9.62 -8.28
C ARG A 209 -14.21 -8.99 -9.49
N ARG A 210 -13.58 -9.02 -10.63
CA ARG A 210 -14.21 -8.69 -11.90
C ARG A 210 -15.20 -9.78 -12.32
N GLY A 211 -16.25 -9.35 -13.00
CA GLY A 211 -17.16 -10.26 -13.69
C GLY A 211 -16.50 -10.94 -14.90
N ARG A 212 -16.99 -12.10 -15.28
CA ARG A 212 -16.55 -12.82 -16.49
C ARG A 212 -17.07 -12.18 -17.78
N ASP A 213 -18.15 -11.44 -17.65
CA ASP A 213 -18.78 -10.67 -18.72
C ASP A 213 -19.29 -9.31 -18.16
N PRO A 214 -19.69 -8.36 -19.02
CA PRO A 214 -20.16 -7.04 -18.59
C PRO A 214 -21.41 -7.09 -17.69
N GLY A 215 -22.28 -8.10 -17.85
CA GLY A 215 -23.48 -8.27 -17.04
C GLY A 215 -23.12 -8.72 -15.61
N GLU A 216 -22.27 -9.73 -15.47
CA GLU A 216 -21.75 -10.18 -14.18
C GLU A 216 -20.95 -9.06 -13.50
N ASP A 217 -20.14 -8.32 -14.24
CA ASP A 217 -19.34 -7.21 -13.72
C ASP A 217 -20.23 -6.10 -13.12
N SER A 218 -21.32 -5.77 -13.80
CA SER A 218 -22.29 -4.79 -13.31
C SER A 218 -23.03 -5.27 -12.06
N ARG A 219 -23.45 -6.53 -12.02
CA ARG A 219 -24.08 -7.15 -10.86
C ARG A 219 -23.15 -7.14 -9.63
N LEU A 220 -21.89 -7.54 -9.80
CA LEU A 220 -20.90 -7.51 -8.73
C LEU A 220 -20.61 -6.09 -8.24
N ALA A 221 -20.62 -5.10 -9.13
CA ALA A 221 -20.47 -3.70 -8.75
C ALA A 221 -21.67 -3.20 -7.91
N ASP A 222 -22.88 -3.61 -8.26
CA ASP A 222 -24.09 -3.25 -7.51
C ASP A 222 -24.16 -4.00 -6.17
N GLU A 223 -23.75 -5.28 -6.11
CA GLU A 223 -23.61 -6.03 -4.87
C GLU A 223 -22.60 -5.38 -3.93
N LEU A 224 -21.43 -4.99 -4.45
CA LEU A 224 -20.40 -4.28 -3.69
C LEU A 224 -20.95 -2.95 -3.13
N ARG A 225 -21.63 -2.16 -3.97
CA ARG A 225 -22.21 -0.87 -3.58
C ARG A 225 -23.33 -1.02 -2.56
N SER A 226 -24.10 -2.10 -2.61
CA SER A 226 -25.24 -2.35 -1.71
C SER A 226 -24.87 -3.11 -0.44
N SER A 227 -23.65 -3.68 -0.36
CA SER A 227 -23.19 -4.45 0.81
C SER A 227 -23.21 -3.60 2.09
N PRO A 228 -24.00 -3.94 3.11
CA PRO A 228 -24.05 -3.15 4.35
C PRO A 228 -22.69 -3.09 5.06
N LYS A 229 -21.91 -4.16 5.03
CA LYS A 229 -20.57 -4.24 5.63
C LYS A 229 -19.62 -3.25 4.93
N GLU A 230 -19.46 -3.38 3.61
CA GLU A 230 -18.53 -2.57 2.85
C GLU A 230 -18.88 -1.08 2.90
N ARG A 231 -20.19 -0.75 2.90
CA ARG A 231 -20.66 0.62 3.08
C ARG A 231 -20.30 1.17 4.46
N ALA A 232 -20.54 0.40 5.52
CA ALA A 232 -20.24 0.83 6.89
C ALA A 232 -18.73 1.09 7.07
N GLU A 233 -17.87 0.19 6.57
CA GLU A 233 -16.41 0.35 6.62
C GLU A 233 -15.95 1.58 5.83
N ASN A 234 -16.48 1.80 4.61
CA ASN A 234 -16.13 2.94 3.79
C ASN A 234 -16.56 4.26 4.46
N VAL A 235 -17.80 4.36 4.93
CA VAL A 235 -18.33 5.55 5.60
C VAL A 235 -17.52 5.89 6.87
N MET A 236 -17.12 4.88 7.64
CA MET A 236 -16.29 5.08 8.83
C MET A 236 -14.94 5.74 8.48
N ILE A 237 -14.27 5.28 7.42
CA ILE A 237 -13.01 5.87 6.97
C ILE A 237 -13.22 7.27 6.37
N VAL A 238 -14.28 7.47 5.62
CA VAL A 238 -14.65 8.80 5.10
C VAL A 238 -14.85 9.79 6.25
N ASP A 239 -15.54 9.39 7.32
CA ASP A 239 -15.77 10.24 8.49
C ASP A 239 -14.47 10.58 9.22
N LEU A 240 -13.57 9.59 9.38
CA LEU A 240 -12.23 9.83 9.93
C LEU A 240 -11.46 10.85 9.08
N MET A 241 -11.44 10.68 7.75
CA MET A 241 -10.73 11.59 6.85
C MET A 241 -11.37 12.99 6.79
N ARG A 242 -12.70 13.08 6.88
CA ARG A 242 -13.39 14.38 7.02
C ARG A 242 -12.96 15.11 8.29
N ASN A 243 -12.86 14.38 9.41
CA ASN A 243 -12.39 14.95 10.67
C ASN A 243 -10.91 15.40 10.55
N ASP A 244 -10.05 14.57 9.98
CA ASP A 244 -8.63 14.87 9.81
C ASP A 244 -8.42 16.12 8.92
N VAL A 245 -9.03 16.17 7.72
CA VAL A 245 -8.91 17.31 6.82
C VAL A 245 -9.59 18.57 7.37
N GLY A 246 -10.64 18.41 8.18
CA GLY A 246 -11.33 19.52 8.84
C GLY A 246 -10.41 20.36 9.73
N ARG A 247 -9.34 19.79 10.26
CA ARG A 247 -8.34 20.49 11.09
C ARG A 247 -7.54 21.56 10.31
N VAL A 248 -7.46 21.44 8.99
CA VAL A 248 -6.70 22.34 8.10
C VAL A 248 -7.58 23.04 7.06
N ALA A 249 -8.82 22.63 6.92
CA ALA A 249 -9.78 23.18 5.98
C ALA A 249 -10.35 24.52 6.42
N ARG A 250 -10.79 25.33 5.46
CA ARG A 250 -11.71 26.45 5.72
C ARG A 250 -13.03 25.90 6.20
N THR A 251 -13.60 26.51 7.24
CA THR A 251 -14.88 26.08 7.82
C THR A 251 -15.96 26.00 6.75
N GLY A 252 -16.72 24.90 6.75
CA GLY A 252 -17.83 24.67 5.83
C GLY A 252 -17.43 24.28 4.42
N THR A 253 -16.14 23.98 4.12
CA THR A 253 -15.70 23.58 2.77
C THR A 253 -15.48 22.09 2.58
N VAL A 254 -15.48 21.29 3.66
CA VAL A 254 -15.33 19.84 3.54
C VAL A 254 -16.55 19.23 2.84
N ARG A 255 -16.32 18.47 1.78
CA ARG A 255 -17.34 17.81 0.95
C ARG A 255 -16.98 16.35 0.68
N VAL A 256 -17.97 15.56 0.34
CA VAL A 256 -17.84 14.17 -0.11
C VAL A 256 -18.60 14.02 -1.43
N PRO A 257 -18.04 14.50 -2.55
CA PRO A 257 -18.75 14.52 -3.84
C PRO A 257 -18.97 13.13 -4.44
N GLY A 258 -18.10 12.16 -4.13
CA GLY A 258 -18.13 10.82 -4.69
C GLY A 258 -18.19 9.73 -3.61
N LEU A 259 -19.26 9.71 -2.79
CA LEU A 259 -19.43 8.70 -1.76
C LEU A 259 -19.79 7.34 -2.38
N LEU A 260 -19.08 6.25 -1.98
CA LEU A 260 -19.33 4.86 -2.38
C LEU A 260 -19.34 4.64 -3.90
N ALA A 261 -18.47 5.33 -4.62
CA ALA A 261 -18.27 5.08 -6.04
C ALA A 261 -17.56 3.72 -6.25
N VAL A 262 -18.03 2.94 -7.22
CA VAL A 262 -17.35 1.68 -7.59
C VAL A 262 -16.53 1.94 -8.86
N GLU A 263 -15.22 1.88 -8.71
CA GLU A 263 -14.26 1.99 -9.80
C GLU A 263 -13.93 0.60 -10.37
N ARG A 264 -13.85 0.52 -11.70
CA ARG A 264 -13.47 -0.71 -12.40
C ARG A 264 -11.97 -0.67 -12.70
N TYR A 265 -11.21 -1.51 -12.01
CA TYR A 265 -9.82 -1.81 -12.34
C TYR A 265 -9.78 -3.07 -13.23
N GLU A 266 -8.66 -3.34 -13.86
CA GLU A 266 -8.54 -4.53 -14.71
C GLU A 266 -8.78 -5.83 -13.93
N THR A 267 -8.28 -5.91 -12.71
CA THR A 267 -8.29 -7.13 -11.89
C THR A 267 -9.39 -7.15 -10.84
N VAL A 268 -9.92 -6.00 -10.43
CA VAL A 268 -10.89 -5.87 -9.32
C VAL A 268 -11.88 -4.74 -9.57
N LEU A 269 -13.03 -4.82 -8.88
CA LEU A 269 -13.91 -3.70 -8.59
C LEU A 269 -13.52 -3.15 -7.22
N GLN A 270 -13.37 -1.84 -7.12
CA GLN A 270 -12.94 -1.18 -5.90
C GLN A 270 -13.91 -0.06 -5.52
N MET A 271 -14.40 -0.09 -4.28
CA MET A 271 -15.20 1.03 -3.78
C MET A 271 -14.29 2.14 -3.25
N THR A 272 -14.52 3.35 -3.73
CA THR A 272 -13.79 4.57 -3.38
C THR A 272 -14.74 5.65 -2.91
N SER A 273 -14.21 6.63 -2.18
CA SER A 273 -14.95 7.84 -1.83
C SER A 273 -14.01 9.04 -1.89
N ASP A 274 -14.50 10.17 -2.42
CA ASP A 274 -13.73 11.40 -2.48
C ASP A 274 -14.07 12.29 -1.28
N VAL A 275 -13.03 12.72 -0.54
CA VAL A 275 -13.15 13.76 0.48
C VAL A 275 -12.36 14.96 0.01
N THR A 276 -13.04 16.10 -0.17
CA THR A 276 -12.42 17.33 -0.68
C THR A 276 -12.61 18.49 0.30
N ALA A 277 -11.68 19.43 0.29
CA ALA A 277 -11.78 20.66 1.07
C ALA A 277 -10.97 21.80 0.43
N GLN A 278 -11.26 23.04 0.84
CA GLN A 278 -10.37 24.18 0.64
C GLN A 278 -9.51 24.38 1.90
N LEU A 279 -8.21 24.44 1.70
CA LEU A 279 -7.26 24.66 2.80
C LEU A 279 -7.30 26.13 3.25
N ARG A 280 -7.01 26.37 4.53
CA ARG A 280 -6.73 27.73 5.00
C ARG A 280 -5.44 28.26 4.36
N PRO A 281 -5.30 29.59 4.19
CA PRO A 281 -4.13 30.17 3.51
C PRO A 281 -2.79 29.90 4.20
N ASP A 282 -2.80 29.73 5.50
CA ASP A 282 -1.65 29.50 6.38
C ASP A 282 -1.17 28.04 6.41
N VAL A 283 -1.87 27.11 5.74
CA VAL A 283 -1.57 25.68 5.81
C VAL A 283 -0.37 25.32 4.94
N GLY A 284 0.71 24.92 5.59
CA GLY A 284 1.92 24.39 4.98
C GLY A 284 1.93 22.85 4.88
N LEU A 285 3.05 22.32 4.39
CA LEU A 285 3.25 20.88 4.24
C LEU A 285 3.24 20.16 5.60
N THR A 286 3.91 20.73 6.59
CA THR A 286 3.96 20.20 7.96
C THR A 286 2.57 20.13 8.59
N ASP A 287 1.71 21.14 8.37
CA ASP A 287 0.35 21.15 8.89
C ASP A 287 -0.52 20.08 8.25
N LEU A 288 -0.37 19.86 6.93
CA LEU A 288 -1.05 18.76 6.23
C LEU A 288 -0.68 17.40 6.83
N PHE A 289 0.61 17.14 7.01
CA PHE A 289 1.03 15.87 7.59
C PHE A 289 0.60 15.74 9.06
N ARG A 290 0.65 16.78 9.88
CA ARG A 290 0.12 16.77 11.26
C ARG A 290 -1.36 16.47 11.32
N ALA A 291 -2.13 16.95 10.37
CA ALA A 291 -3.57 16.69 10.33
C ALA A 291 -3.93 15.29 9.85
N LEU A 292 -3.23 14.79 8.82
CA LEU A 292 -3.65 13.63 8.05
C LEU A 292 -2.86 12.35 8.38
N PHE A 293 -1.59 12.47 8.77
CA PHE A 293 -0.66 11.33 8.85
C PHE A 293 -0.63 10.66 10.23
N PRO A 294 -0.47 9.32 10.31
CA PRO A 294 -0.60 8.39 9.20
C PRO A 294 -2.04 8.32 8.68
N CYS A 295 -2.22 7.81 7.43
CA CYS A 295 -3.54 7.72 6.82
C CYS A 295 -4.52 6.92 7.67
N GLY A 296 -5.76 7.40 7.77
CA GLY A 296 -6.81 6.76 8.55
C GLY A 296 -7.12 5.33 8.09
N SER A 297 -7.04 5.05 6.78
CA SER A 297 -7.31 3.73 6.20
C SER A 297 -6.35 2.63 6.66
N VAL A 298 -5.13 3.00 7.09
CA VAL A 298 -4.08 2.07 7.55
C VAL A 298 -3.83 2.15 9.06
N THR A 299 -4.62 2.88 9.81
CA THR A 299 -4.56 2.99 11.27
C THR A 299 -5.81 2.43 11.93
N GLY A 300 -6.83 3.21 12.12
CA GLY A 300 -8.10 2.84 12.71
C GLY A 300 -8.80 4.03 13.37
N THR A 301 -9.93 3.78 14.02
CA THR A 301 -10.78 4.82 14.59
C THR A 301 -11.16 4.49 16.03
N PRO A 302 -10.83 5.35 17.02
CA PRO A 302 -10.06 6.60 16.95
C PRO A 302 -8.56 6.38 16.65
N LYS A 303 -7.94 7.24 15.85
CA LYS A 303 -6.55 7.08 15.34
C LYS A 303 -5.53 6.82 16.47
N THR A 304 -5.48 7.70 17.46
CA THR A 304 -4.49 7.61 18.56
C THR A 304 -4.62 6.29 19.33
N ARG A 305 -5.85 5.88 19.67
CA ARG A 305 -6.09 4.63 20.40
C ARG A 305 -5.74 3.41 19.55
N SER A 306 -6.15 3.40 18.29
CA SER A 306 -5.81 2.32 17.36
C SER A 306 -4.30 2.17 17.18
N MET A 307 -3.54 3.27 17.10
CA MET A 307 -2.08 3.21 17.00
C MET A 307 -1.41 2.66 18.28
N GLN A 308 -1.98 2.89 19.47
CA GLN A 308 -1.53 2.24 20.71
C GLN A 308 -1.73 0.71 20.65
N ILE A 309 -2.89 0.29 20.17
CA ILE A 309 -3.24 -1.13 19.98
C ILE A 309 -2.29 -1.76 18.95
N ILE A 310 -2.12 -1.14 17.79
CA ILE A 310 -1.19 -1.59 16.73
C ILE A 310 0.21 -1.83 17.31
N ARG A 311 0.76 -0.84 18.00
CA ARG A 311 2.08 -0.94 18.64
C ARG A 311 2.18 -2.10 19.65
N SER A 312 1.09 -2.42 20.36
CA SER A 312 1.08 -3.50 21.35
C SER A 312 0.95 -4.90 20.74
N ILE A 313 0.44 -4.98 19.50
CA ILE A 313 0.12 -6.26 18.82
C ILE A 313 1.14 -6.60 17.76
N GLU A 314 1.55 -5.63 16.95
CA GLU A 314 2.55 -5.85 15.91
C GLU A 314 3.96 -5.91 16.53
N PRO A 315 4.79 -6.92 16.20
CA PRO A 315 6.09 -7.10 16.85
C PRO A 315 7.17 -6.16 16.33
N GLU A 316 6.99 -5.57 15.15
CA GLU A 316 8.01 -4.82 14.41
C GLU A 316 7.51 -3.45 13.94
N PRO A 317 8.41 -2.46 13.75
CA PRO A 317 8.06 -1.18 13.16
C PRO A 317 7.60 -1.36 11.72
N ARG A 318 6.63 -0.55 11.26
CA ARG A 318 6.09 -0.62 9.89
C ARG A 318 7.05 -0.09 8.84
N GLY A 319 7.91 0.87 9.19
CA GLY A 319 8.82 1.52 8.28
C GLY A 319 8.09 2.31 7.19
N VAL A 320 8.50 2.15 5.93
CA VAL A 320 7.84 2.80 4.78
C VAL A 320 6.41 2.31 4.60
N TYR A 321 6.15 1.04 4.88
CA TYR A 321 4.80 0.47 4.77
C TYR A 321 3.81 1.22 5.68
N CYS A 322 2.63 1.56 5.15
CA CYS A 322 1.64 2.43 5.79
C CYS A 322 2.11 3.89 6.02
N GLY A 323 3.26 4.26 5.52
CA GLY A 323 3.71 5.62 5.40
C GLY A 323 3.15 6.30 4.15
N ALA A 324 3.87 7.27 3.62
CA ALA A 324 3.48 8.00 2.41
C ALA A 324 4.68 8.19 1.47
N VAL A 325 4.48 7.98 0.17
CA VAL A 325 5.47 8.23 -0.88
C VAL A 325 4.88 9.22 -1.88
N GLY A 326 5.65 10.23 -2.26
CA GLY A 326 5.08 11.23 -3.16
C GLY A 326 6.05 12.30 -3.66
N LEU A 327 5.46 13.28 -4.31
CA LEU A 327 6.17 14.43 -4.88
C LEU A 327 5.48 15.75 -4.51
N ILE A 328 6.28 16.82 -4.49
CA ILE A 328 5.86 18.17 -4.13
C ILE A 328 6.43 19.12 -5.18
N GLY A 329 5.56 19.92 -5.80
CA GLY A 329 5.93 20.95 -6.74
C GLY A 329 5.95 22.35 -6.12
N PRO A 330 6.45 23.35 -6.82
CA PRO A 330 6.39 24.77 -6.42
C PRO A 330 4.94 25.30 -6.43
N PRO A 331 4.66 26.49 -5.86
CA PRO A 331 3.31 27.04 -5.76
C PRO A 331 2.54 27.14 -7.07
N GLN A 332 3.24 27.39 -8.17
CA GLN A 332 2.66 27.48 -9.53
C GLN A 332 2.45 26.15 -10.23
N ALA A 333 2.95 25.05 -9.65
CA ALA A 333 2.76 23.71 -10.26
C ALA A 333 1.29 23.29 -10.25
N PRO A 334 0.79 22.62 -11.30
CA PRO A 334 -0.58 22.12 -11.35
C PRO A 334 -0.92 21.19 -10.17
N ILE A 335 0.05 20.44 -9.71
CA ILE A 335 -0.02 19.60 -8.51
C ILE A 335 1.02 20.10 -7.51
N ARG A 336 0.53 20.73 -6.43
CA ARG A 336 1.37 21.25 -5.37
C ARG A 336 1.97 20.14 -4.50
N ALA A 337 1.22 19.09 -4.25
CA ALA A 337 1.70 17.88 -3.58
C ALA A 337 0.79 16.70 -3.94
N ARG A 338 1.37 15.51 -4.14
CA ARG A 338 0.63 14.25 -4.29
C ARG A 338 1.39 13.15 -3.58
N PHE A 339 0.69 12.46 -2.68
CA PHE A 339 1.23 11.32 -1.94
C PHE A 339 0.30 10.13 -2.02
N ASN A 340 0.87 8.93 -2.18
CA ASN A 340 0.14 7.68 -2.00
C ASN A 340 0.22 7.22 -0.54
N VAL A 341 -0.67 6.31 -0.15
CA VAL A 341 -0.48 5.48 1.03
C VAL A 341 0.49 4.36 0.64
N ALA A 342 1.62 4.23 1.33
CA ALA A 342 2.64 3.25 0.98
C ALA A 342 2.22 1.80 1.35
N ILE A 343 1.22 1.28 0.66
CA ILE A 343 0.80 -0.12 0.64
C ILE A 343 1.16 -0.76 -0.70
N ARG A 344 1.17 -2.08 -0.81
CA ARG A 344 1.68 -2.78 -2.01
C ARG A 344 3.10 -2.31 -2.39
N THR A 345 3.92 -2.13 -1.36
CA THR A 345 5.22 -1.48 -1.46
C THR A 345 6.31 -2.40 -0.94
N ALA A 346 7.30 -2.68 -1.79
CA ALA A 346 8.52 -3.37 -1.42
C ALA A 346 9.62 -2.34 -1.10
N VAL A 347 10.38 -2.62 -0.05
CA VAL A 347 11.59 -1.88 0.33
C VAL A 347 12.77 -2.83 0.21
N ILE A 348 13.80 -2.44 -0.49
CA ILE A 348 14.98 -3.24 -0.79
C ILE A 348 16.25 -2.54 -0.30
N ASP A 349 17.06 -3.18 0.52
CA ASP A 349 18.45 -2.80 0.77
C ASP A 349 19.33 -3.43 -0.33
N THR A 350 19.77 -2.65 -1.28
CA THR A 350 20.53 -3.12 -2.45
C THR A 350 21.91 -3.65 -2.10
N TYR A 351 22.44 -3.31 -0.92
CA TYR A 351 23.76 -3.81 -0.48
C TYR A 351 23.68 -5.23 0.08
N THR A 352 22.59 -5.54 0.78
CA THR A 352 22.40 -6.85 1.41
C THR A 352 21.42 -7.75 0.65
N GLY A 353 20.61 -7.17 -0.21
CA GLY A 353 19.46 -7.81 -0.85
C GLY A 353 18.28 -8.02 0.10
N GLN A 354 18.41 -7.68 1.39
CA GLN A 354 17.28 -7.81 2.33
C GLN A 354 16.12 -6.93 1.90
N SER A 355 14.92 -7.50 1.95
CA SER A 355 13.73 -6.84 1.44
C SER A 355 12.53 -7.08 2.35
N VAL A 356 11.66 -6.09 2.44
CA VAL A 356 10.44 -6.14 3.25
C VAL A 356 9.24 -5.71 2.40
N TYR A 357 8.14 -6.45 2.55
CA TYR A 357 6.86 -6.10 1.96
C TYR A 357 5.76 -6.25 3.02
N GLY A 358 5.12 -5.14 3.38
CA GLY A 358 4.03 -5.14 4.35
C GLY A 358 2.70 -5.52 3.70
N VAL A 359 1.85 -6.20 4.47
CA VAL A 359 0.49 -6.56 4.07
C VAL A 359 -0.43 -6.58 5.29
N GLY A 360 -1.71 -6.24 5.11
CA GLY A 360 -2.65 -6.24 6.21
C GLY A 360 -4.07 -5.91 5.78
N GLY A 361 -4.95 -5.80 6.77
CA GLY A 361 -6.36 -5.50 6.62
C GLY A 361 -6.96 -4.81 7.83
N GLY A 362 -8.11 -4.17 7.65
CA GLY A 362 -8.85 -3.54 8.73
C GLY A 362 -9.68 -4.57 9.48
N ILE A 363 -9.39 -4.76 10.75
CA ILE A 363 -10.16 -5.66 11.63
C ILE A 363 -11.32 -4.91 12.25
N THR A 364 -12.51 -5.44 12.08
CA THR A 364 -13.77 -4.93 12.64
C THR A 364 -14.39 -5.99 13.56
N TRP A 365 -15.50 -5.64 14.21
CA TRP A 365 -16.24 -6.60 15.02
C TRP A 365 -16.67 -7.86 14.25
N GLN A 366 -17.02 -7.70 12.97
CA GLN A 366 -17.48 -8.79 12.10
C GLN A 366 -16.35 -9.62 11.48
N SER A 367 -15.09 -9.21 11.65
CA SER A 367 -13.95 -9.90 11.09
C SER A 367 -13.81 -11.32 11.61
N GLN A 368 -13.56 -12.26 10.70
CA GLN A 368 -13.28 -13.66 10.98
C GLN A 368 -11.81 -13.94 10.66
N ALA A 369 -11.07 -14.49 11.61
CA ALA A 369 -9.62 -14.67 11.49
C ALA A 369 -9.19 -15.45 10.23
N ALA A 370 -9.93 -16.49 9.85
CA ALA A 370 -9.65 -17.26 8.64
C ALA A 370 -9.85 -16.43 7.36
N ALA A 371 -10.90 -15.60 7.31
CA ALA A 371 -11.18 -14.74 6.15
C ALA A 371 -10.13 -13.62 6.03
N GLU A 372 -9.77 -12.99 7.14
CA GLU A 372 -8.72 -11.96 7.19
C GLU A 372 -7.35 -12.54 6.76
N HIS A 373 -7.03 -13.75 7.23
CA HIS A 373 -5.80 -14.43 6.81
C HIS A 373 -5.81 -14.76 5.32
N ALA A 374 -6.92 -15.23 4.77
CA ALA A 374 -7.07 -15.48 3.33
C ALA A 374 -6.90 -14.17 2.51
N GLU A 375 -7.44 -13.06 3.00
CA GLU A 375 -7.27 -11.73 2.39
C GLU A 375 -5.79 -11.28 2.39
N VAL A 376 -5.07 -11.47 3.52
CA VAL A 376 -3.63 -11.21 3.61
C VAL A 376 -2.87 -12.03 2.56
N LEU A 377 -3.15 -13.34 2.44
CA LEU A 377 -2.50 -14.20 1.44
C LEU A 377 -2.83 -13.76 0.01
N ALA A 378 -4.06 -13.37 -0.28
CA ALA A 378 -4.45 -12.84 -1.59
C ALA A 378 -3.66 -11.57 -1.96
N LYS A 379 -3.43 -10.69 -0.97
CA LYS A 379 -2.62 -9.47 -1.16
C LYS A 379 -1.13 -9.75 -1.39
N THR A 380 -0.60 -10.89 -0.97
CA THR A 380 0.78 -11.30 -1.25
C THR A 380 0.95 -11.96 -2.62
N ALA A 381 -0.13 -12.36 -3.27
CA ALA A 381 -0.07 -13.04 -4.57
C ALA A 381 0.67 -12.22 -5.65
N VAL A 382 0.66 -10.88 -5.53
CA VAL A 382 1.40 -9.98 -6.42
C VAL A 382 2.91 -10.22 -6.40
N LEU A 383 3.46 -10.83 -5.35
CA LEU A 383 4.88 -11.11 -5.21
C LEU A 383 5.33 -12.43 -5.87
N ARG A 384 4.41 -13.35 -6.19
CA ARG A 384 4.72 -14.73 -6.61
C ARG A 384 5.13 -14.92 -8.06
N ALA A 385 5.15 -13.90 -8.87
CA ALA A 385 5.31 -14.04 -10.31
C ALA A 385 6.64 -13.49 -10.83
N GLY A 386 7.73 -13.93 -10.28
CA GLY A 386 9.09 -13.75 -10.83
C GLY A 386 9.74 -15.07 -11.28
N ASP A 387 9.04 -16.20 -11.14
CA ASP A 387 9.51 -17.49 -11.67
C ASP A 387 9.15 -17.62 -13.16
N HIS A 388 9.82 -16.82 -14.00
CA HIS A 388 9.97 -17.19 -15.38
C HIS A 388 11.13 -18.18 -15.48
N ASP A 389 10.77 -19.47 -15.71
CA ASP A 389 11.63 -20.57 -16.11
C ASP A 389 12.88 -20.86 -15.25
N THR A 390 12.67 -21.58 -14.15
CA THR A 390 13.63 -22.61 -13.75
C THR A 390 12.90 -23.93 -13.78
N GLU A 391 13.13 -24.73 -14.83
CA GLU A 391 12.91 -26.19 -14.77
C GLU A 391 13.52 -26.70 -13.45
N PRO A 392 12.85 -27.61 -12.74
CA PRO A 392 13.44 -28.25 -11.57
C PRO A 392 14.76 -28.89 -12.02
N PRO A 393 15.84 -28.80 -11.20
CA PRO A 393 17.08 -29.46 -11.53
C PRO A 393 16.79 -30.94 -11.78
N GLY A 394 17.06 -31.39 -13.01
CA GLY A 394 16.82 -32.75 -13.43
C GLY A 394 17.47 -33.71 -12.42
N GLU A 395 16.68 -34.61 -11.87
CA GLU A 395 17.20 -35.78 -11.17
C GLU A 395 18.24 -36.44 -12.04
N MET A 396 19.47 -36.41 -11.60
CA MET A 396 20.52 -37.23 -12.20
C MET A 396 20.09 -38.69 -12.11
N ALA A 397 19.68 -39.26 -13.23
CA ALA A 397 19.43 -40.66 -13.37
C ALA A 397 20.73 -41.42 -13.03
N SER A 398 20.82 -41.99 -11.84
CA SER A 398 21.76 -43.06 -11.54
C SER A 398 21.24 -44.33 -12.23
N GLY A 399 21.85 -44.67 -13.36
CA GLY A 399 21.62 -45.93 -14.02
C GLY A 399 22.14 -47.12 -13.21
N SER A 400 21.30 -48.11 -13.02
CA SER A 400 21.70 -49.52 -13.04
C SER A 400 20.46 -50.42 -13.09
N GLY A 401 20.39 -51.14 -14.04
CA GLY A 401 19.84 -52.19 -14.70
C GLY A 401 18.95 -53.28 -14.05
N CYS A 402 18.32 -53.98 -14.96
CA CYS A 402 17.65 -55.31 -14.87
C CYS A 402 16.24 -55.33 -14.27
N GLY A 403 15.17 -55.44 -15.06
CA GLY A 403 14.77 -56.77 -15.57
C GLY A 403 13.36 -57.17 -15.12
N VAL A 404 12.46 -57.41 -16.10
CA VAL A 404 11.35 -58.39 -16.08
C VAL A 404 10.01 -58.01 -15.41
N GLY A 405 9.04 -57.79 -16.29
CA GLY A 405 7.81 -58.55 -16.36
C GLY A 405 6.62 -58.21 -15.44
N GLY A 406 5.46 -57.96 -16.08
CA GLY A 406 4.20 -58.31 -15.46
C GLY A 406 3.08 -57.26 -15.46
N SER A 407 2.30 -57.30 -16.50
CA SER A 407 0.84 -57.11 -16.64
C SER A 407 0.03 -56.67 -15.41
N GLY A 408 -0.87 -55.71 -15.63
CA GLY A 408 -2.22 -55.84 -15.08
C GLY A 408 -2.88 -54.61 -14.49
N CYS A 409 -3.77 -54.04 -15.25
CA CYS A 409 -5.14 -53.60 -14.88
C CYS A 409 -5.41 -52.76 -13.63
N GLY A 410 -6.15 -51.67 -13.81
CA GLY A 410 -7.10 -51.27 -12.77
C GLY A 410 -7.40 -49.80 -12.65
N ILE A 411 -8.40 -49.40 -13.34
CA ILE A 411 -9.24 -48.20 -13.29
C ILE A 411 -9.67 -47.88 -11.85
N GLY A 412 -9.72 -46.60 -11.50
CA GLY A 412 -10.39 -46.17 -10.29
C GLY A 412 -10.56 -44.65 -10.22
N ASN A 413 -11.58 -44.15 -10.88
CA ASN A 413 -12.23 -42.86 -10.60
C ASN A 413 -12.73 -42.84 -9.17
N LEU A 414 -12.59 -41.70 -8.50
CA LEU A 414 -13.40 -41.40 -7.34
C LEU A 414 -13.92 -39.96 -7.45
N ASP A 415 -15.24 -39.94 -7.65
CA ASP A 415 -16.09 -38.77 -7.74
C ASP A 415 -16.24 -38.02 -6.40
N LEU A 416 -16.42 -36.71 -6.52
CA LEU A 416 -16.91 -35.84 -5.48
C LEU A 416 -18.33 -36.22 -5.06
N ILE A 417 -18.59 -36.23 -3.77
CA ILE A 417 -19.93 -36.19 -3.21
C ILE A 417 -20.18 -34.81 -2.59
N ALA A 418 -21.13 -34.11 -3.19
CA ALA A 418 -21.83 -32.96 -2.60
C ALA A 418 -22.91 -33.49 -1.65
N ALA A 419 -23.05 -32.92 -0.49
CA ALA A 419 -24.20 -33.09 0.38
C ALA A 419 -24.76 -31.73 0.78
N ALA A 420 -25.94 -31.45 0.22
CA ALA A 420 -26.86 -30.42 0.72
C ALA A 420 -27.68 -31.05 1.86
N GLY A 421 -28.00 -30.24 2.87
CA GLY A 421 -28.88 -30.62 3.99
C GLY A 421 -29.50 -29.38 4.61
N SER A 422 -30.73 -29.17 4.24
CA SER A 422 -31.72 -28.20 4.71
C SER A 422 -32.11 -28.37 6.18
N GLY A 423 -32.54 -27.29 6.84
CA GLY A 423 -33.25 -27.37 8.10
C GLY A 423 -33.48 -26.00 8.75
N ALA A 424 -34.58 -25.37 8.37
CA ALA A 424 -35.12 -24.20 9.03
C ALA A 424 -35.79 -24.58 10.36
N HIS A 425 -35.63 -23.73 11.39
CA HIS A 425 -36.65 -23.54 12.42
C HIS A 425 -36.61 -22.09 12.96
N LEU A 426 -37.67 -21.36 12.66
CA LEU A 426 -38.09 -20.11 13.26
C LEU A 426 -38.72 -20.37 14.65
N VAL A 427 -38.34 -19.60 15.65
CA VAL A 427 -39.12 -19.40 16.86
C VAL A 427 -39.14 -17.91 17.19
N PRO A 428 -40.29 -17.27 17.41
CA PRO A 428 -40.39 -15.84 17.73
C PRO A 428 -40.26 -15.62 19.24
N VAL A 429 -39.62 -14.50 19.62
CA VAL A 429 -39.71 -13.98 20.98
C VAL A 429 -40.27 -12.56 20.94
N ARG A 430 -41.16 -12.34 21.86
CA ARG A 430 -41.98 -11.12 22.09
C ARG A 430 -41.12 -9.86 22.29
#